data_ecd7bd2297b3d4458afe11a0eefd5f76
#
_entry.id   ecd7bd2297b3d4458afe11a0eefd5f76
#
_cell.length_a   1.000
_cell.length_b   1.000
_cell.length_c   1.000
_cell.angle_alpha   90.00
_cell.angle_beta   90.00
_cell.angle_gamma   90.00
#
_symmetry.space_group_name_H-M   'P 1'
#
loop_
_entity.id
_entity.type
_entity.pdbx_description
1 polymer ?
#
loop_
_entity_poly.entity_id
_entity_poly.type
_entity_poly.pdbx_seq_one_letter_code
_entity_poly.pdbx_strand_id
1 'polypeptide(L)'
;RLVGSEMCIRDSNKIEPDILKDGKIKEHLSSNQIIAVQVTKEPISSKGPRLSAEVTIPGRFLVLVPFSEKISVSQKIKDPAERNRLKRLIDSIRPRKFGVIIRTVAQNKKVAELDQDLRDLEQKWSIMFKELKDASPRKKLLGEMNRATTVLRDELNKEFTSIHVDDESLYNELKDYVKTIAPEKEDIVKLYQGKVSLFESKGINKQIKATFGRKVNLKSGAYLIIDHTEAMHVVDVN
;
A
#
# COMPACT_ATOMS: atom_id res chain seq x y z
N ARG A 1 -12.91 -4.95 -7.55
CA ARG A 1 -13.96 -4.46 -8.46
C ARG A 1 -14.94 -3.64 -7.66
N LEU A 2 -15.29 -2.49 -8.14
CA LEU A 2 -15.96 -1.48 -7.37
C LEU A 2 -17.25 -1.08 -8.00
N VAL A 3 -18.21 -0.85 -7.16
CA VAL A 3 -19.54 -0.52 -7.62
C VAL A 3 -20.17 0.45 -6.64
N GLY A 4 -20.73 1.51 -7.14
CA GLY A 4 -21.48 2.44 -6.32
C GLY A 4 -22.77 1.84 -5.79
N SER A 5 -23.15 2.19 -4.61
CA SER A 5 -24.32 1.65 -3.97
C SER A 5 -25.27 2.75 -3.48
N GLU A 6 -26.54 2.43 -3.44
CA GLU A 6 -27.54 3.25 -2.76
C GLU A 6 -27.26 3.45 -1.27
N MET A 7 -26.40 2.60 -0.66
CA MET A 7 -25.98 2.79 0.74
C MET A 7 -25.12 4.02 0.97
N CYS A 8 -24.46 4.54 -0.06
CA CYS A 8 -23.66 5.77 0.02
C CYS A 8 -24.49 7.02 -0.25
N ILE A 9 -25.71 6.89 -0.79
CA ILE A 9 -26.50 8.02 -1.28
C ILE A 9 -27.99 7.74 -1.05
N ARG A 10 -28.43 7.92 0.18
CA ARG A 10 -29.83 8.21 0.47
C ARG A 10 -29.95 9.69 0.77
N ASP A 11 -30.47 10.44 -0.14
CA ASP A 11 -30.59 11.90 -0.15
C ASP A 11 -29.32 12.65 -0.57
N SER A 12 -29.54 13.65 -1.40
CA SER A 12 -28.56 14.49 -2.08
C SER A 12 -27.57 15.25 -1.20
N ASN A 13 -27.57 15.04 0.12
CA ASN A 13 -26.67 15.69 1.07
C ASN A 13 -26.21 14.82 2.25
N LYS A 14 -26.56 13.54 2.32
CA LYS A 14 -26.09 12.65 3.39
C LYS A 14 -25.45 11.40 2.81
N ILE A 15 -24.13 11.35 2.89
CA ILE A 15 -23.37 10.14 2.72
C ILE A 15 -23.62 9.29 3.96
N GLU A 16 -24.31 8.17 3.82
CA GLU A 16 -24.43 7.22 4.92
C GLU A 16 -23.11 6.50 5.11
N PRO A 17 -22.68 6.41 6.36
CA PRO A 17 -21.43 5.78 6.69
C PRO A 17 -21.52 4.27 6.54
N ASP A 18 -20.33 3.69 6.38
CA ASP A 18 -19.91 2.32 6.62
C ASP A 18 -21.02 1.30 6.93
N ILE A 19 -20.97 0.20 6.21
CA ILE A 19 -21.79 -0.98 6.52
C ILE A 19 -21.46 -1.41 7.96
N LEU A 20 -22.45 -1.42 8.84
CA LEU A 20 -22.29 -1.93 10.19
C LEU A 20 -21.71 -3.35 10.13
N LYS A 21 -20.65 -3.57 10.89
CA LYS A 21 -19.89 -4.84 10.85
C LYS A 21 -20.39 -5.87 11.87
N ASP A 22 -21.31 -5.44 12.72
CA ASP A 22 -21.89 -6.25 13.78
C ASP A 22 -23.24 -6.83 13.33
N GLY A 23 -23.53 -8.08 13.68
CA GLY A 23 -24.77 -8.75 13.33
C GLY A 23 -24.70 -9.61 12.09
N LYS A 24 -25.84 -9.95 11.51
CA LYS A 24 -25.95 -10.81 10.34
C LYS A 24 -25.94 -9.98 9.05
N ILE A 25 -25.26 -10.45 8.02
CA ILE A 25 -25.20 -9.78 6.70
C ILE A 25 -26.59 -9.42 6.18
N LYS A 26 -27.59 -10.25 6.39
CA LYS A 26 -28.97 -10.02 5.94
C LYS A 26 -29.65 -8.79 6.58
N GLU A 27 -29.14 -8.32 7.70
CA GLU A 27 -29.66 -7.14 8.41
C GLU A 27 -29.14 -5.84 7.83
N HIS A 28 -28.00 -5.91 7.10
CA HIS A 28 -27.28 -4.76 6.58
C HIS A 28 -27.26 -4.67 5.06
N LEU A 29 -27.43 -5.81 4.36
CA LEU A 29 -27.39 -5.87 2.90
C LEU A 29 -28.64 -6.54 2.34
N SER A 30 -29.20 -5.93 1.30
CA SER A 30 -30.31 -6.47 0.53
C SER A 30 -29.83 -7.20 -0.72
N SER A 31 -30.66 -8.12 -1.23
CA SER A 31 -30.36 -8.79 -2.50
C SER A 31 -30.31 -7.76 -3.63
N ASN A 32 -29.36 -7.91 -4.56
CA ASN A 32 -29.09 -7.01 -5.67
C ASN A 32 -28.65 -5.58 -5.30
N GLN A 33 -28.35 -5.35 -4.04
CA GLN A 33 -27.78 -4.06 -3.61
C GLN A 33 -26.37 -3.89 -4.19
N ILE A 34 -26.12 -2.72 -4.75
CA ILE A 34 -24.82 -2.33 -5.29
C ILE A 34 -24.02 -1.65 -4.19
N ILE A 35 -22.82 -2.10 -3.91
CA ILE A 35 -21.93 -1.57 -2.88
C ILE A 35 -20.53 -1.26 -3.43
N ALA A 36 -19.87 -0.27 -2.85
CA ALA A 36 -18.45 -0.04 -3.10
C ALA A 36 -17.60 -1.04 -2.31
N VAL A 37 -16.67 -1.70 -2.98
CA VAL A 37 -15.76 -2.65 -2.35
C VAL A 37 -14.33 -2.43 -2.82
N GLN A 38 -13.39 -2.66 -1.92
CA GLN A 38 -11.96 -2.67 -2.22
C GLN A 38 -11.47 -4.11 -2.35
N VAL A 39 -10.69 -4.39 -3.39
CA VAL A 39 -9.96 -5.65 -3.51
C VAL A 39 -8.73 -5.58 -2.59
N THR A 40 -8.75 -6.34 -1.50
CA THR A 40 -7.65 -6.38 -0.53
C THR A 40 -6.61 -7.45 -0.85
N LYS A 41 -7.00 -8.48 -1.59
CA LYS A 41 -6.10 -9.50 -2.16
C LYS A 41 -6.59 -9.91 -3.53
N GLU A 42 -5.66 -10.06 -4.44
CA GLU A 42 -5.93 -10.62 -5.77
C GLU A 42 -6.33 -12.10 -5.70
N PRO A 43 -7.02 -12.62 -6.72
CA PRO A 43 -7.34 -14.04 -6.78
C PRO A 43 -6.07 -14.87 -6.86
N ILE A 44 -6.03 -15.99 -6.15
CA ILE A 44 -4.91 -16.94 -6.16
C ILE A 44 -5.47 -18.30 -6.56
N SER A 45 -5.01 -18.85 -7.69
CA SER A 45 -5.48 -20.13 -8.22
C SER A 45 -7.01 -20.17 -8.31
N SER A 46 -7.67 -21.16 -7.70
CA SER A 46 -9.12 -21.31 -7.69
C SER A 46 -9.86 -20.39 -6.72
N LYS A 47 -9.15 -19.67 -5.85
CA LYS A 47 -9.75 -18.75 -4.87
C LYS A 47 -9.96 -17.39 -5.49
N GLY A 48 -11.19 -16.87 -5.42
CA GLY A 48 -11.54 -15.52 -5.85
C GLY A 48 -10.84 -14.42 -5.04
N PRO A 49 -10.95 -13.15 -5.46
CA PRO A 49 -10.36 -12.02 -4.77
C PRO A 49 -10.98 -11.82 -3.39
N ARG A 50 -10.19 -11.36 -2.44
CA ARG A 50 -10.71 -10.94 -1.13
C ARG A 50 -11.18 -9.49 -1.22
N LEU A 51 -12.43 -9.26 -0.82
CA LEU A 51 -13.07 -7.96 -0.86
C LEU A 51 -13.29 -7.41 0.56
N SER A 52 -13.26 -6.09 0.69
CA SER A 52 -13.64 -5.35 1.90
C SER A 52 -14.56 -4.20 1.52
N ALA A 53 -15.58 -3.96 2.33
CA ALA A 53 -16.39 -2.74 2.23
C ALA A 53 -15.72 -1.55 2.92
N GLU A 54 -14.74 -1.77 3.79
CA GLU A 54 -13.92 -0.73 4.37
C GLU A 54 -12.88 -0.28 3.34
N VAL A 55 -13.14 0.89 2.75
CA VAL A 55 -12.24 1.50 1.75
C VAL A 55 -11.12 2.23 2.47
N THR A 56 -9.90 1.99 2.03
CA THR A 56 -8.71 2.70 2.52
C THR A 56 -7.90 3.26 1.36
N ILE A 57 -7.40 4.49 1.49
CA ILE A 57 -6.60 5.13 0.45
C ILE A 57 -5.17 5.30 0.98
N PRO A 58 -4.21 4.52 0.47
CA PRO A 58 -2.83 4.58 0.94
C PRO A 58 -2.09 5.78 0.36
N GLY A 59 -1.49 6.59 1.24
CA GLY A 59 -0.49 7.61 0.97
C GLY A 59 0.92 7.13 1.31
N ARG A 60 1.86 8.07 1.28
CA ARG A 60 3.25 7.79 1.66
C ARG A 60 3.38 7.62 3.17
N PHE A 61 2.90 8.57 3.92
CA PHE A 61 3.02 8.63 5.39
C PHE A 61 1.77 8.16 6.11
N LEU A 62 0.63 8.34 5.47
CA LEU A 62 -0.70 8.13 6.03
C LEU A 62 -1.52 7.16 5.17
N VAL A 63 -2.51 6.54 5.79
CA VAL A 63 -3.60 5.86 5.07
C VAL A 63 -4.90 6.51 5.52
N LEU A 64 -5.66 7.04 4.58
CA LEU A 64 -6.96 7.65 4.84
C LEU A 64 -8.03 6.55 4.92
N VAL A 65 -8.86 6.61 5.94
CA VAL A 65 -9.97 5.68 6.16
C VAL A 65 -11.27 6.49 6.21
N PRO A 66 -11.97 6.64 5.07
CA PRO A 66 -13.23 7.35 5.04
C PRO A 66 -14.26 6.73 6.00
N PHE A 67 -15.17 7.54 6.52
CA PHE A 67 -16.25 7.16 7.45
C PHE A 67 -15.78 6.59 8.80
N SER A 68 -14.56 6.87 9.18
CA SER A 68 -13.98 6.47 10.47
C SER A 68 -13.55 7.72 11.24
N GLU A 69 -13.48 7.63 12.56
CA GLU A 69 -12.87 8.67 13.38
C GLU A 69 -11.62 8.19 14.11
N LYS A 70 -11.21 6.95 13.83
CA LYS A 70 -10.11 6.31 14.53
C LYS A 70 -8.76 6.78 13.98
N ILE A 71 -7.85 7.21 14.86
CA ILE A 71 -6.44 7.43 14.55
C ILE A 71 -5.64 6.25 15.09
N SER A 72 -4.95 5.56 14.21
CA SER A 72 -4.09 4.43 14.54
C SER A 72 -2.64 4.74 14.17
N VAL A 73 -1.69 4.32 14.98
CA VAL A 73 -0.25 4.48 14.73
C VAL A 73 0.39 3.10 14.54
N SER A 74 1.23 2.96 13.53
CA SER A 74 1.94 1.70 13.25
C SER A 74 2.62 1.16 14.52
N GLN A 75 2.44 -0.13 14.77
CA GLN A 75 3.08 -0.81 15.93
C GLN A 75 4.60 -0.89 15.80
N LYS A 76 5.15 -0.68 14.61
CA LYS A 76 6.61 -0.65 14.38
C LYS A 76 7.26 0.62 14.94
N ILE A 77 6.51 1.70 15.16
CA ILE A 77 6.99 2.89 15.86
C ILE A 77 6.97 2.56 17.36
N LYS A 78 8.12 2.30 17.95
CA LYS A 78 8.22 1.82 19.35
C LYS A 78 8.25 2.94 20.37
N ASP A 79 8.76 4.12 20.01
CA ASP A 79 8.85 5.27 20.90
C ASP A 79 7.48 5.82 21.26
N PRO A 80 7.06 5.80 22.53
CA PRO A 80 5.76 6.32 22.96
C PRO A 80 5.62 7.84 22.78
N ALA A 81 6.70 8.60 22.92
CA ALA A 81 6.71 10.04 22.75
C ALA A 81 6.39 10.41 21.30
N GLU A 82 7.05 9.76 20.36
CA GLU A 82 6.82 9.96 18.92
C GLU A 82 5.41 9.50 18.51
N ARG A 83 4.93 8.37 19.02
CA ARG A 83 3.55 7.91 18.79
C ARG A 83 2.52 8.96 19.22
N ASN A 84 2.70 9.52 20.40
CA ASN A 84 1.79 10.55 20.94
C ASN A 84 1.91 11.86 20.15
N ARG A 85 3.12 12.26 19.76
CA ARG A 85 3.36 13.43 18.91
C ARG A 85 2.60 13.30 17.58
N LEU A 86 2.82 12.21 16.87
CA LEU A 86 2.17 11.94 15.56
C LEU A 86 0.64 11.88 15.70
N LYS A 87 0.12 11.23 16.74
CA LYS A 87 -1.33 11.16 16.98
C LYS A 87 -1.94 12.55 17.18
N ARG A 88 -1.30 13.40 18.01
CA ARG A 88 -1.79 14.79 18.25
C ARG A 88 -1.73 15.64 16.99
N LEU A 89 -0.64 15.52 16.21
CA LEU A 89 -0.49 16.25 14.96
C LEU A 89 -1.61 15.87 13.97
N ILE A 90 -1.83 14.60 13.75
CA ILE A 90 -2.88 14.15 12.82
C ILE A 90 -4.26 14.52 13.34
N ASP A 91 -4.51 14.42 14.63
CA ASP A 91 -5.81 14.82 15.21
C ASP A 91 -6.11 16.30 14.99
N SER A 92 -5.06 17.16 14.95
CA SER A 92 -5.22 18.61 14.72
C SER A 92 -5.46 18.99 13.26
N ILE A 93 -5.04 18.17 12.30
CA ILE A 93 -5.11 18.51 10.85
C ILE A 93 -6.12 17.67 10.08
N ARG A 94 -6.53 16.50 10.61
CA ARG A 94 -7.44 15.62 9.89
C ARG A 94 -8.85 16.21 9.74
N PRO A 95 -9.52 15.99 8.61
CA PRO A 95 -10.91 16.37 8.46
C PRO A 95 -11.82 15.48 9.32
N ARG A 96 -12.96 16.01 9.71
CA ARG A 96 -13.99 15.26 10.45
C ARG A 96 -14.48 14.07 9.60
N LYS A 97 -14.82 12.96 10.25
CA LYS A 97 -15.32 11.71 9.63
C LYS A 97 -14.30 10.96 8.79
N PHE A 98 -13.01 11.28 8.93
CA PHE A 98 -11.94 10.49 8.34
C PHE A 98 -11.03 9.95 9.45
N GLY A 99 -10.88 8.64 9.46
CA GLY A 99 -9.84 7.97 10.23
C GLY A 99 -8.51 8.03 9.48
N VAL A 100 -7.43 7.91 10.23
CA VAL A 100 -6.07 7.92 9.68
C VAL A 100 -5.23 6.83 10.33
N ILE A 101 -4.54 6.05 9.50
CA ILE A 101 -3.49 5.12 9.96
C ILE A 101 -2.14 5.76 9.64
N ILE A 102 -1.36 6.01 10.68
CA ILE A 102 -0.02 6.60 10.56
C ILE A 102 0.98 5.47 10.31
N ARG A 103 1.69 5.55 9.18
CA ARG A 103 2.67 4.54 8.75
C ARG A 103 4.02 4.76 9.43
N THR A 104 4.87 3.74 9.39
CA THR A 104 6.21 3.80 10.01
C THR A 104 7.09 4.90 9.41
N VAL A 105 6.99 5.13 8.09
CA VAL A 105 7.74 6.17 7.37
C VAL A 105 7.36 7.60 7.76
N ALA A 106 6.28 7.79 8.52
CA ALA A 106 5.89 9.09 9.10
C ALA A 106 6.74 9.49 10.31
N GLN A 107 7.55 8.56 10.85
CA GLN A 107 8.41 8.84 12.01
C GLN A 107 9.35 10.00 11.73
N ASN A 108 9.47 10.93 12.70
CA ASN A 108 10.29 12.15 12.63
C ASN A 108 9.93 13.12 11.49
N LYS A 109 8.77 12.94 10.83
CA LYS A 109 8.32 13.85 9.78
C LYS A 109 7.72 15.13 10.34
N LYS A 110 7.87 16.21 9.57
CA LYS A 110 7.31 17.54 9.90
C LYS A 110 5.83 17.57 9.59
N VAL A 111 5.10 18.47 10.27
CA VAL A 111 3.65 18.66 10.06
C VAL A 111 3.33 18.93 8.60
N ALA A 112 4.10 19.77 7.93
CA ALA A 112 3.87 20.15 6.53
C ALA A 112 3.91 18.94 5.57
N GLU A 113 4.80 17.95 5.81
CA GLU A 113 4.88 16.73 5.01
C GLU A 113 3.66 15.84 5.21
N LEU A 114 3.17 15.74 6.45
CA LEU A 114 1.99 14.96 6.80
C LEU A 114 0.69 15.63 6.31
N ASP A 115 0.60 16.95 6.41
CA ASP A 115 -0.53 17.74 5.92
C ASP A 115 -0.66 17.65 4.39
N GLN A 116 0.47 17.73 3.67
CA GLN A 116 0.47 17.56 2.22
C GLN A 116 -0.02 16.17 1.80
N ASP A 117 0.51 15.10 2.42
CA ASP A 117 0.08 13.72 2.15
C ASP A 117 -1.42 13.55 2.43
N LEU A 118 -1.93 14.17 3.50
CA LEU A 118 -3.35 14.12 3.86
C LEU A 118 -4.23 14.83 2.82
N ARG A 119 -3.85 16.02 2.36
CA ARG A 119 -4.57 16.77 1.30
C ARG A 119 -4.62 16.00 -0.02
N ASP A 120 -3.50 15.37 -0.40
CA ASP A 120 -3.44 14.55 -1.61
C ASP A 120 -4.40 13.35 -1.50
N LEU A 121 -4.51 12.74 -0.32
CA LEU A 121 -5.44 11.65 -0.05
C LEU A 121 -6.91 12.11 -0.07
N GLU A 122 -7.21 13.29 0.49
CA GLU A 122 -8.55 13.90 0.43
C GLU A 122 -8.96 14.22 -1.01
N GLN A 123 -8.03 14.72 -1.81
CA GLN A 123 -8.28 14.99 -3.23
C GLN A 123 -8.59 13.69 -4.00
N LYS A 124 -7.81 12.63 -3.78
CA LYS A 124 -8.06 11.32 -4.36
C LYS A 124 -9.43 10.78 -3.95
N TRP A 125 -9.79 10.90 -2.68
CA TRP A 125 -11.11 10.54 -2.19
C TRP A 125 -12.22 11.33 -2.87
N SER A 126 -12.08 12.66 -2.96
CA SER A 126 -13.07 13.54 -3.60
C SER A 126 -13.31 13.17 -5.07
N ILE A 127 -12.26 12.88 -5.81
CA ILE A 127 -12.35 12.45 -7.21
C ILE A 127 -13.10 11.11 -7.30
N MET A 128 -12.64 10.13 -6.53
CA MET A 128 -13.27 8.79 -6.49
C MET A 128 -14.74 8.88 -6.10
N PHE A 129 -15.05 9.72 -5.12
CA PHE A 129 -16.42 9.88 -4.61
C PHE A 129 -17.35 10.55 -5.62
N LYS A 130 -16.85 11.51 -6.41
CA LYS A 130 -17.61 12.09 -7.53
C LYS A 130 -17.91 11.04 -8.59
N GLU A 131 -16.92 10.23 -8.95
CA GLU A 131 -17.11 9.16 -9.93
C GLU A 131 -18.04 8.05 -9.43
N LEU A 132 -18.10 7.82 -8.13
CA LEU A 132 -18.97 6.81 -7.53
C LEU A 132 -20.46 7.10 -7.79
N LYS A 133 -20.86 8.37 -7.80
CA LYS A 133 -22.25 8.77 -8.03
C LYS A 133 -22.82 8.31 -9.36
N ASP A 134 -21.98 8.32 -10.40
CA ASP A 134 -22.36 7.98 -11.77
C ASP A 134 -21.81 6.60 -12.20
N ALA A 135 -21.34 5.79 -11.24
CA ALA A 135 -20.68 4.54 -11.53
C ALA A 135 -21.68 3.42 -11.82
N SER A 136 -21.53 2.79 -12.97
CA SER A 136 -22.20 1.52 -13.27
C SER A 136 -21.55 0.36 -12.48
N PRO A 137 -22.29 -0.74 -12.23
CA PRO A 137 -21.74 -1.95 -11.63
C PRO A 137 -20.46 -2.44 -12.34
N ARG A 138 -19.45 -2.84 -11.53
CA ARG A 138 -18.14 -3.32 -11.99
C ARG A 138 -17.18 -2.24 -12.52
N LYS A 139 -17.52 -0.94 -12.42
CA LYS A 139 -16.56 0.12 -12.74
C LYS A 139 -15.42 0.14 -11.71
N LYS A 140 -14.18 0.29 -12.19
CA LYS A 140 -13.02 0.57 -11.35
C LYS A 140 -12.97 2.07 -11.08
N LEU A 141 -13.14 2.47 -9.82
CA LEU A 141 -13.16 3.87 -9.41
C LEU A 141 -11.77 4.41 -9.08
N LEU A 142 -10.99 3.62 -8.35
CA LEU A 142 -9.61 3.95 -8.00
C LEU A 142 -8.73 2.74 -8.28
N GLY A 143 -7.63 2.95 -9.00
CA GLY A 143 -6.60 1.95 -9.19
C GLY A 143 -5.45 2.18 -8.25
N GLU A 144 -4.82 1.10 -7.81
CA GLU A 144 -3.52 1.20 -7.17
C GLU A 144 -2.47 1.56 -8.22
N MET A 145 -1.44 2.29 -7.80
CA MET A 145 -0.24 2.53 -8.59
C MET A 145 0.39 1.19 -8.98
N ASN A 146 1.20 1.17 -10.01
CA ASN A 146 1.92 -0.05 -10.37
C ASN A 146 2.80 -0.51 -9.18
N ARG A 147 3.23 -1.78 -9.23
CA ARG A 147 3.94 -2.40 -8.13
C ARG A 147 5.27 -1.70 -7.80
N ALA A 148 5.98 -1.22 -8.82
CA ALA A 148 7.26 -0.53 -8.64
C ALA A 148 7.06 0.82 -7.95
N THR A 149 6.09 1.61 -8.38
CA THR A 149 5.73 2.88 -7.74
C THR A 149 5.24 2.67 -6.30
N THR A 150 4.49 1.58 -6.04
CA THR A 150 4.07 1.21 -4.69
C THR A 150 5.27 0.90 -3.78
N VAL A 151 6.26 0.15 -4.28
CA VAL A 151 7.50 -0.12 -3.53
C VAL A 151 8.25 1.18 -3.22
N LEU A 152 8.38 2.10 -4.19
CA LEU A 152 9.02 3.40 -3.94
C LEU A 152 8.25 4.24 -2.93
N ARG A 153 6.92 4.27 -3.02
CA ARG A 153 6.08 4.94 -2.02
C ARG A 153 6.38 4.45 -0.61
N ASP A 154 6.56 3.14 -0.46
CA ASP A 154 6.64 2.48 0.83
C ASP A 154 8.05 2.41 1.39
N GLU A 155 9.07 2.27 0.54
CA GLU A 155 10.44 1.96 0.96
C GLU A 155 11.45 3.08 0.68
N LEU A 156 11.14 4.06 -0.20
CA LEU A 156 12.10 5.10 -0.56
C LEU A 156 12.53 5.92 0.67
N ASN A 157 13.80 5.78 1.04
CA ASN A 157 14.42 6.47 2.17
C ASN A 157 15.77 7.10 1.76
N LYS A 158 16.52 7.64 2.72
CA LYS A 158 17.79 8.33 2.47
C LYS A 158 18.91 7.38 1.99
N GLU A 159 18.80 6.09 2.27
CA GLU A 159 19.80 5.07 1.92
C GLU A 159 19.75 4.64 0.45
N PHE A 160 18.64 4.96 -0.24
CA PHE A 160 18.55 4.69 -1.68
C PHE A 160 19.52 5.57 -2.45
N THR A 161 20.48 4.93 -3.12
CA THR A 161 21.52 5.56 -3.92
C THR A 161 21.26 5.47 -5.42
N SER A 162 20.55 4.44 -5.88
CA SER A 162 20.17 4.27 -7.28
C SER A 162 18.96 3.35 -7.45
N ILE A 163 18.17 3.61 -8.48
CA ILE A 163 17.03 2.81 -8.92
C ILE A 163 17.28 2.52 -10.41
N HIS A 164 17.50 1.27 -10.76
CA HIS A 164 17.74 0.87 -12.13
C HIS A 164 16.49 0.23 -12.74
N VAL A 165 16.12 0.66 -13.93
CA VAL A 165 14.94 0.21 -14.67
C VAL A 165 15.33 -0.10 -16.09
N ASP A 166 14.87 -1.21 -16.67
CA ASP A 166 15.16 -1.67 -18.03
C ASP A 166 13.97 -1.52 -18.99
N ASP A 167 12.86 -0.97 -18.51
CA ASP A 167 11.69 -0.57 -19.29
C ASP A 167 11.58 0.96 -19.33
N GLU A 168 11.52 1.54 -20.52
CA GLU A 168 11.52 3.00 -20.73
C GLU A 168 10.22 3.66 -20.20
N SER A 169 9.09 3.00 -20.37
CA SER A 169 7.80 3.52 -19.88
C SER A 169 7.79 3.58 -18.35
N LEU A 170 8.24 2.49 -17.72
CA LEU A 170 8.36 2.41 -16.27
C LEU A 170 9.41 3.40 -15.73
N TYR A 171 10.53 3.59 -16.45
CA TYR A 171 11.55 4.59 -16.08
C TYR A 171 10.94 5.99 -16.00
N ASN A 172 10.20 6.42 -17.02
CA ASN A 172 9.58 7.74 -17.05
C ASN A 172 8.55 7.89 -15.92
N GLU A 173 7.69 6.87 -15.71
CA GLU A 173 6.71 6.87 -14.61
C GLU A 173 7.38 6.99 -13.24
N LEU A 174 8.44 6.21 -12.98
CA LEU A 174 9.13 6.24 -11.69
C LEU A 174 9.90 7.54 -11.49
N LYS A 175 10.48 8.09 -12.56
CA LYS A 175 11.17 9.38 -12.51
C LYS A 175 10.22 10.51 -12.15
N ASP A 176 9.06 10.59 -12.79
CA ASP A 176 8.01 11.58 -12.49
C ASP A 176 7.48 11.41 -11.05
N TYR A 177 7.29 10.17 -10.63
CA TYR A 177 6.87 9.88 -9.28
C TYR A 177 7.90 10.31 -8.23
N VAL A 178 9.18 9.96 -8.41
CA VAL A 178 10.27 10.36 -7.50
C VAL A 178 10.41 11.87 -7.47
N LYS A 179 10.30 12.56 -8.61
CA LYS A 179 10.29 14.01 -8.70
C LYS A 179 9.17 14.65 -7.87
N THR A 180 8.01 14.01 -7.81
CA THR A 180 6.87 14.49 -7.00
C THR A 180 7.10 14.29 -5.50
N ILE A 181 7.65 13.13 -5.07
CA ILE A 181 7.74 12.79 -3.64
C ILE A 181 9.08 13.12 -2.99
N ALA A 182 10.15 13.26 -3.77
CA ALA A 182 11.51 13.52 -3.34
C ALA A 182 12.32 14.18 -4.49
N PRO A 183 12.04 15.46 -4.83
CA PRO A 183 12.66 16.15 -5.97
C PRO A 183 14.20 16.10 -5.95
N GLU A 184 14.79 16.14 -4.75
CA GLU A 184 16.24 16.06 -4.54
C GLU A 184 16.85 14.69 -4.92
N LYS A 185 16.01 13.72 -5.21
CA LYS A 185 16.40 12.33 -5.58
C LYS A 185 16.03 11.95 -7.00
N GLU A 186 15.58 12.85 -7.84
CA GLU A 186 15.19 12.55 -9.23
C GLU A 186 16.31 11.81 -9.99
N ASP A 187 17.56 12.21 -9.77
CA ASP A 187 18.74 11.69 -10.48
C ASP A 187 19.14 10.26 -10.09
N ILE A 188 18.56 9.70 -9.03
CA ILE A 188 18.85 8.30 -8.65
C ILE A 188 18.16 7.30 -9.57
N VAL A 189 17.12 7.68 -10.31
CA VAL A 189 16.42 6.81 -11.27
C VAL A 189 17.23 6.75 -12.55
N LYS A 190 17.60 5.56 -12.97
CA LYS A 190 18.50 5.32 -14.11
C LYS A 190 17.92 4.28 -15.06
N LEU A 191 17.83 4.63 -16.34
CA LEU A 191 17.48 3.69 -17.39
C LEU A 191 18.68 2.77 -17.66
N TYR A 192 18.44 1.47 -17.64
CA TYR A 192 19.42 0.46 -17.96
C TYR A 192 19.26 -0.01 -19.40
N GLN A 193 20.32 0.10 -20.20
CA GLN A 193 20.34 -0.28 -21.62
C GLN A 193 21.47 -1.25 -21.94
N GLY A 194 21.86 -2.08 -20.97
CA GLY A 194 22.92 -3.08 -21.14
C GLY A 194 22.49 -4.27 -22.01
N LYS A 195 23.47 -4.96 -22.61
CA LYS A 195 23.23 -6.16 -23.42
C LYS A 195 22.83 -7.40 -22.60
N VAL A 196 23.20 -7.42 -21.34
CA VAL A 196 22.89 -8.49 -20.38
C VAL A 196 21.67 -8.06 -19.56
N SER A 197 20.84 -8.99 -19.11
CA SER A 197 19.67 -8.63 -18.29
C SER A 197 20.06 -7.85 -17.03
N LEU A 198 19.23 -6.91 -16.61
CA LEU A 198 19.49 -6.05 -15.44
C LEU A 198 19.85 -6.88 -14.20
N PHE A 199 19.09 -7.93 -13.91
CA PHE A 199 19.31 -8.77 -12.73
C PHE A 199 20.60 -9.57 -12.80
N GLU A 200 21.01 -9.97 -13.98
CA GLU A 200 22.28 -10.66 -14.18
C GLU A 200 23.47 -9.70 -14.04
N SER A 201 23.38 -8.52 -14.64
CA SER A 201 24.43 -7.48 -14.55
C SER A 201 24.67 -7.02 -13.10
N LYS A 202 23.64 -7.09 -12.23
CA LYS A 202 23.72 -6.75 -10.80
C LYS A 202 23.97 -7.96 -9.90
N GLY A 203 24.14 -9.17 -10.47
CA GLY A 203 24.36 -10.40 -9.71
C GLY A 203 23.14 -10.88 -8.90
N ILE A 204 21.96 -10.30 -9.13
CA ILE A 204 20.73 -10.62 -8.39
C ILE A 204 20.28 -12.04 -8.66
N ASN A 205 20.35 -12.52 -9.92
CA ASN A 205 19.99 -13.89 -10.26
C ASN A 205 20.82 -14.93 -9.49
N LYS A 206 22.12 -14.64 -9.26
CA LYS A 206 22.98 -15.50 -8.45
C LYS A 206 22.55 -15.52 -6.99
N GLN A 207 22.18 -14.36 -6.43
CA GLN A 207 21.69 -14.26 -5.04
C GLN A 207 20.36 -14.99 -4.87
N ILE A 208 19.42 -14.82 -5.81
CA ILE A 208 18.12 -15.52 -5.79
C ILE A 208 18.35 -17.04 -5.80
N LYS A 209 19.17 -17.54 -6.73
CA LYS A 209 19.49 -18.99 -6.80
C LYS A 209 20.12 -19.50 -5.51
N ALA A 210 21.01 -18.71 -4.89
CA ALA A 210 21.63 -19.08 -3.62
C ALA A 210 20.61 -19.10 -2.46
N THR A 211 19.66 -18.15 -2.45
CA THR A 211 18.62 -18.05 -1.41
C THR A 211 17.65 -19.23 -1.45
N PHE A 212 17.33 -19.74 -2.64
CA PHE A 212 16.46 -20.91 -2.82
C PHE A 212 17.23 -22.23 -2.85
N GLY A 213 18.57 -22.20 -2.65
CA GLY A 213 19.40 -23.39 -2.56
C GLY A 213 19.18 -24.16 -1.25
N ARG A 214 19.41 -25.48 -1.29
CA ARG A 214 19.32 -26.33 -0.08
C ARG A 214 20.38 -25.95 0.97
N LYS A 215 21.50 -25.35 0.58
CA LYS A 215 22.62 -24.98 1.45
C LYS A 215 22.63 -23.47 1.73
N VAL A 216 22.56 -23.10 2.98
CA VAL A 216 22.66 -21.71 3.44
C VAL A 216 23.97 -21.54 4.20
N ASN A 217 24.92 -20.76 3.66
CA ASN A 217 26.18 -20.48 4.34
C ASN A 217 26.04 -19.33 5.33
N LEU A 218 26.57 -19.49 6.52
CA LEU A 218 26.62 -18.47 7.57
C LEU A 218 27.95 -17.72 7.51
N LYS A 219 27.97 -16.50 8.03
CA LYS A 219 29.19 -15.66 8.09
C LYS A 219 30.31 -16.28 8.94
N SER A 220 29.98 -17.16 9.88
CA SER A 220 30.89 -17.91 10.74
C SER A 220 31.66 -19.03 10.02
N GLY A 221 31.33 -19.35 8.77
CA GLY A 221 31.85 -20.50 8.05
C GLY A 221 31.00 -21.76 8.20
N ALA A 222 30.08 -21.79 9.15
CA ALA A 222 29.10 -22.86 9.28
C ALA A 222 28.05 -22.78 8.15
N TYR A 223 27.31 -23.86 7.93
CA TYR A 223 26.23 -23.86 6.96
C TYR A 223 25.06 -24.72 7.42
N LEU A 224 23.88 -24.39 6.90
CA LEU A 224 22.65 -25.15 7.11
C LEU A 224 22.30 -25.90 5.82
N ILE A 225 21.78 -27.11 5.95
CA ILE A 225 21.12 -27.84 4.87
C ILE A 225 19.64 -27.90 5.20
N ILE A 226 18.81 -27.35 4.32
CA ILE A 226 17.35 -27.31 4.49
C ILE A 226 16.70 -28.21 3.45
N ASP A 227 16.06 -29.25 3.89
CA ASP A 227 15.34 -30.21 3.07
C ASP A 227 13.85 -30.21 3.34
N HIS A 228 13.08 -30.19 2.26
CA HIS A 228 11.64 -30.33 2.30
C HIS A 228 11.28 -31.77 2.00
N THR A 229 10.81 -32.49 2.99
CA THR A 229 10.24 -33.83 2.83
C THR A 229 8.73 -33.74 2.70
N GLU A 230 8.08 -34.87 2.39
CA GLU A 230 6.62 -34.93 2.21
C GLU A 230 5.84 -34.42 3.43
N ALA A 231 6.33 -34.66 4.63
CA ALA A 231 5.60 -34.36 5.89
C ALA A 231 6.27 -33.29 6.77
N MET A 232 7.53 -32.93 6.54
CA MET A 232 8.28 -31.99 7.41
C MET A 232 9.39 -31.25 6.67
N HIS A 233 9.90 -30.23 7.32
CA HIS A 233 11.13 -29.55 6.93
C HIS A 233 12.26 -29.99 7.87
N VAL A 234 13.34 -30.45 7.31
CA VAL A 234 14.53 -30.91 8.06
C VAL A 234 15.61 -29.83 7.90
N VAL A 235 16.23 -29.44 9.02
CA VAL A 235 17.37 -28.50 9.03
C VAL A 235 18.53 -29.19 9.70
N ASP A 236 19.60 -29.42 8.91
CA ASP A 236 20.85 -29.94 9.41
C ASP A 236 21.85 -28.78 9.58
N VAL A 237 22.54 -28.75 10.69
CA VAL A 237 23.48 -27.67 11.07
C VAL A 237 24.90 -28.22 11.05
N ASN A 238 25.75 -27.64 10.20
CA ASN A 238 27.13 -28.06 9.99
C ASN A 238 28.12 -26.92 10.18
#